data_8a0b20275859d250ac4293e0cdf254f2
#
_entry.id   8a0b20275859d250ac4293e0cdf254f2
#
_cell.length_a   1.000
_cell.length_b   1.000
_cell.length_c   1.000
_cell.angle_alpha   90.00
_cell.angle_beta   90.00
_cell.angle_gamma   90.00
#
_symmetry.space_group_name_H-M   'P 1'
#
loop_
_entity.id
_entity.type
_entity.pdbx_description
1 polymer ?
#
loop_
_entity_poly.entity_id
_entity_poly.type
_entity_poly.pdbx_seq_one_letter_code
_entity_poly.pdbx_strand_id
1 'polypeptide(L)'
;LYRMSNEQPNNPLHGLTLEMVVTRLMDHYGWDGLAQRIDINCFKSDPSVKSSLKFLRKTQWARDKVEGLYVATFSTQSPWGNGQ
;
A
#
# COMPACT_ATOMS: atom_id res chain seq x y z
N LEU A 1 -12.49 -6.74 6.20
CA LEU A 1 -11.65 -7.03 5.07
C LEU A 1 -10.58 -8.03 5.41
N TYR A 2 -9.76 -7.66 6.31
CA TYR A 2 -8.67 -8.53 6.69
C TYR A 2 -8.97 -9.27 7.95
N ARG A 3 -10.20 -9.58 8.15
CA ARG A 3 -10.53 -10.26 9.36
C ARG A 3 -9.82 -11.58 9.47
N MET A 4 -9.61 -12.21 8.36
CA MET A 4 -8.85 -13.44 8.44
C MET A 4 -7.41 -13.18 8.76
N SER A 5 -7.00 -11.96 8.59
CA SER A 5 -5.63 -11.64 8.94
C SER A 5 -5.42 -11.73 10.43
N ASN A 6 -6.48 -11.93 11.15
CA ASN A 6 -6.33 -12.18 12.57
C ASN A 6 -5.39 -13.31 12.84
N GLU A 7 -5.30 -14.22 11.91
CA GLU A 7 -4.40 -15.33 12.08
C GLU A 7 -3.02 -15.05 11.60
N GLN A 8 -2.77 -13.81 11.20
CA GLN A 8 -1.47 -13.46 10.64
C GLN A 8 -0.95 -12.22 11.31
N PRO A 9 -0.50 -12.37 12.53
CA PRO A 9 -0.04 -11.21 13.27
C PRO A 9 1.14 -10.48 12.61
N ASN A 10 1.82 -11.15 11.71
CA ASN A 10 2.95 -10.54 11.02
C ASN A 10 2.57 -9.86 9.73
N ASN A 11 1.31 -9.92 9.37
CA ASN A 11 0.86 -9.28 8.15
C ASN A 11 1.02 -7.77 8.27
N PRO A 12 1.79 -7.12 7.41
CA PRO A 12 2.00 -5.67 7.53
C PRO A 12 0.74 -4.85 7.36
N LEU A 13 -0.32 -5.45 6.81
CA LEU A 13 -1.59 -4.75 6.69
C LEU A 13 -2.48 -4.91 7.91
N HIS A 14 -2.07 -5.75 8.82
CA HIS A 14 -2.88 -6.00 10.01
C HIS A 14 -2.99 -4.74 10.87
N GLY A 15 -4.20 -4.29 11.11
CA GLY A 15 -4.41 -3.13 11.94
C GLY A 15 -4.17 -1.80 11.25
N LEU A 16 -3.85 -1.81 9.96
CA LEU A 16 -3.61 -0.58 9.24
C LEU A 16 -4.82 -0.17 8.43
N THR A 17 -5.03 1.12 8.34
CA THR A 17 -6.05 1.67 7.46
C THR A 17 -5.45 1.89 6.08
N LEU A 18 -6.32 2.04 5.09
CA LEU A 18 -5.86 2.34 3.74
C LEU A 18 -5.09 3.65 3.71
N GLU A 19 -5.54 4.61 4.50
CA GLU A 19 -4.83 5.89 4.59
C GLU A 19 -3.40 5.71 5.05
N MET A 20 -3.20 4.88 6.06
CA MET A 20 -1.85 4.63 6.56
C MET A 20 -1.00 3.95 5.51
N VAL A 21 -1.58 3.00 4.79
CA VAL A 21 -0.87 2.29 3.73
C VAL A 21 -0.41 3.28 2.66
N VAL A 22 -1.31 4.13 2.19
CA VAL A 22 -0.96 5.09 1.15
C VAL A 22 0.08 6.08 1.65
N THR A 23 -0.10 6.57 2.87
CA THR A 23 0.83 7.55 3.43
C THR A 23 2.23 6.98 3.56
N ARG A 24 2.34 5.74 4.03
CA ARG A 24 3.64 5.13 4.17
C ARG A 24 4.31 4.85 2.84
N LEU A 25 3.52 4.44 1.86
CA LEU A 25 4.06 4.22 0.53
C LEU A 25 4.52 5.53 -0.09
N MET A 26 3.74 6.58 0.10
CA MET A 26 4.12 7.89 -0.42
C MET A 26 5.39 8.40 0.24
N ASP A 27 5.51 8.19 1.54
CA ASP A 27 6.72 8.56 2.26
C ASP A 27 7.93 7.81 1.74
N HIS A 28 7.72 6.56 1.38
CA HIS A 28 8.83 5.70 0.96
C HIS A 28 9.27 5.96 -0.48
N TYR A 29 8.30 6.09 -1.37
CA TYR A 29 8.58 6.20 -2.80
C TYR A 29 8.38 7.59 -3.37
N GLY A 30 7.58 8.41 -2.72
CA GLY A 30 7.12 9.65 -3.34
C GLY A 30 6.03 9.36 -4.35
N TRP A 31 5.34 10.41 -4.77
CA TRP A 31 4.25 10.23 -5.74
C TRP A 31 4.78 9.72 -7.07
N ASP A 32 5.94 10.21 -7.50
CA ASP A 32 6.51 9.75 -8.77
C ASP A 32 6.84 8.27 -8.70
N GLY A 33 7.42 7.82 -7.60
CA GLY A 33 7.75 6.43 -7.43
C GLY A 33 6.52 5.54 -7.39
N LEU A 34 5.47 6.03 -6.75
CA LEU A 34 4.22 5.28 -6.73
C LEU A 34 3.60 5.19 -8.11
N ALA A 35 3.62 6.29 -8.86
CA ALA A 35 3.04 6.29 -10.19
C ALA A 35 3.78 5.36 -11.13
N GLN A 36 5.07 5.19 -10.92
CA GLN A 36 5.84 4.25 -11.73
C GLN A 36 5.49 2.81 -11.42
N ARG A 37 5.11 2.54 -10.19
CA ARG A 37 4.80 1.18 -9.78
C ARG A 37 3.35 0.84 -9.96
N ILE A 38 2.48 1.82 -9.78
CA ILE A 38 1.04 1.63 -9.94
C ILE A 38 0.54 2.74 -10.83
N ASP A 39 0.16 2.37 -12.03
CA ASP A 39 -0.16 3.33 -13.08
C ASP A 39 -1.61 3.78 -12.94
N ILE A 40 -1.85 4.70 -12.03
CA ILE A 40 -3.18 5.27 -11.85
C ILE A 40 -3.08 6.77 -11.75
N ASN A 41 -4.11 7.44 -12.23
CA ASN A 41 -4.08 8.90 -12.33
C ASN A 41 -3.99 9.60 -11.00
N CYS A 42 -4.54 9.03 -9.96
CA CYS A 42 -4.51 9.71 -8.67
C CYS A 42 -3.10 9.81 -8.11
N PHE A 43 -2.15 9.09 -8.69
CA PHE A 43 -0.74 9.23 -8.32
C PHE A 43 0.02 10.11 -9.30
N LYS A 44 -0.57 10.42 -10.44
CA LYS A 44 0.12 11.18 -11.48
C LYS A 44 -0.33 12.62 -11.57
N SER A 45 -1.62 12.83 -11.44
CA SER A 45 -2.22 14.14 -11.69
C SER A 45 -2.63 14.74 -10.35
N ASP A 46 -1.94 15.80 -9.95
CA ASP A 46 -2.25 16.49 -8.71
C ASP A 46 -2.42 15.52 -7.55
N PRO A 47 -1.39 14.70 -7.29
CA PRO A 47 -1.54 13.62 -6.31
C PRO A 47 -1.69 14.13 -4.90
N SER A 48 -2.53 13.44 -4.14
CA SER A 48 -2.67 13.70 -2.72
C SER A 48 -3.20 12.43 -2.06
N VAL A 49 -2.99 12.32 -0.76
CA VAL A 49 -3.50 11.17 -0.04
C VAL A 49 -5.03 11.15 -0.13
N LYS A 50 -5.64 12.31 -0.01
CA LYS A 50 -7.10 12.39 -0.01
C LYS A 50 -7.69 11.93 -1.33
N SER A 51 -7.16 12.41 -2.45
CA SER A 51 -7.69 12.02 -3.75
C SER A 51 -7.39 10.56 -4.05
N SER A 52 -6.24 10.09 -3.60
CA SER A 52 -5.90 8.67 -3.76
C SER A 52 -6.86 7.78 -3.01
N LEU A 53 -7.17 8.14 -1.77
CA LEU A 53 -8.12 7.36 -0.99
C LEU A 53 -9.49 7.33 -1.64
N LYS A 54 -9.92 8.45 -2.17
CA LYS A 54 -11.22 8.51 -2.81
C LYS A 54 -11.31 7.55 -3.97
N PHE A 55 -10.27 7.51 -4.78
CA PHE A 55 -10.23 6.59 -5.91
C PHE A 55 -10.12 5.14 -5.44
N LEU A 56 -9.24 4.89 -4.49
CA LEU A 56 -8.97 3.54 -4.06
C LEU A 56 -10.16 2.90 -3.35
N ARG A 57 -10.94 3.70 -2.64
CA ARG A 57 -12.09 3.16 -1.92
C ARG A 57 -13.13 2.56 -2.85
N LYS A 58 -13.20 3.05 -4.07
CA LYS A 58 -14.19 2.57 -5.02
C LYS A 58 -13.60 1.72 -6.13
N THR A 59 -12.31 1.41 -6.07
CA THR A 59 -11.65 0.68 -7.13
C THR A 59 -10.85 -0.48 -6.54
N GLN A 60 -11.46 -1.64 -6.56
CA GLN A 60 -10.89 -2.82 -5.90
C GLN A 60 -9.51 -3.19 -6.46
N TRP A 61 -9.38 -3.22 -7.78
CA TRP A 61 -8.11 -3.66 -8.36
C TRP A 61 -6.96 -2.73 -7.98
N ALA A 62 -7.26 -1.44 -7.85
CA ALA A 62 -6.23 -0.48 -7.48
C ALA A 62 -5.85 -0.66 -6.01
N ARG A 63 -6.83 -0.91 -5.15
CA ARG A 63 -6.53 -1.22 -3.75
C ARG A 63 -5.65 -2.45 -3.64
N ASP A 64 -5.97 -3.47 -4.42
CA ASP A 64 -5.18 -4.70 -4.39
C ASP A 64 -3.73 -4.41 -4.77
N LYS A 65 -3.51 -3.58 -5.76
CA LYS A 65 -2.16 -3.24 -6.17
C LYS A 65 -1.42 -2.45 -5.10
N VAL A 66 -2.11 -1.50 -4.49
CA VAL A 66 -1.49 -0.71 -3.43
C VAL A 66 -1.14 -1.58 -2.23
N GLU A 67 -2.04 -2.44 -1.84
CA GLU A 67 -1.78 -3.32 -0.71
C GLU A 67 -0.68 -4.31 -1.02
N GLY A 68 -0.67 -4.84 -2.23
CA GLY A 68 0.40 -5.73 -2.65
C GLY A 68 1.75 -5.06 -2.63
N LEU A 69 1.80 -3.82 -3.09
CA LEU A 69 3.05 -3.07 -3.06
C LEU A 69 3.49 -2.82 -1.62
N TYR A 70 2.54 -2.50 -0.75
CA TYR A 70 2.87 -2.26 0.64
C TYR A 70 3.47 -3.53 1.27
N VAL A 71 2.84 -4.65 1.04
CA VAL A 71 3.35 -5.91 1.58
C VAL A 71 4.73 -6.20 1.02
N ALA A 72 4.91 -6.03 -0.28
CA ALA A 72 6.20 -6.28 -0.89
C ALA A 72 7.28 -5.36 -0.37
N THR A 73 6.91 -4.15 -0.02
CA THR A 73 7.88 -3.16 0.42
C THR A 73 8.23 -3.30 1.89
N PHE A 74 7.24 -3.57 2.73
CA PHE A 74 7.42 -3.49 4.17
C PHE A 74 7.38 -4.83 4.89
N SER A 75 7.20 -5.92 4.19
CA SER A 75 7.21 -7.23 4.83
C SER A 75 8.53 -7.96 4.58
N THR A 76 9.58 -7.20 4.54
CA THR A 76 10.88 -7.76 4.18
C THR A 76 11.59 -8.38 5.36
N GLN A 77 11.04 -8.26 6.51
CA GLN A 77 11.64 -8.81 7.70
C GLN A 77 11.45 -10.30 7.77
N SER A 78 11.19 -10.92 6.66
CA SER A 78 11.07 -12.36 6.69
C SER A 78 12.33 -12.94 7.29
N PRO A 79 12.18 -14.01 7.98
CA PRO A 79 13.26 -14.55 8.79
C PRO A 79 14.50 -14.86 7.99
N TRP A 80 14.33 -15.12 6.76
CA TRP A 80 15.53 -15.40 5.96
C TRP A 80 15.88 -14.21 5.13
N GLY A 81 15.32 -13.31 5.28
CA GLY A 81 15.61 -12.20 4.46
C GLY A 81 16.41 -11.13 5.04
N ASN A 82 16.22 -12.08 5.15
CA ASN A 82 16.51 -11.34 5.25
C ASN A 82 17.03 -10.86 5.17
N GLY A 83 16.98 -11.21 5.20
CA GLY A 83 17.20 -10.79 5.09
C GLY A 83 17.55 -10.62 4.78
N GLN A 84 17.49 -10.84 4.61
CA GLN A 84 17.53 -10.53 4.21
C GLN A 84 17.77 -10.33 4.02
#